data_64a81b3e09eb9a2f3b3c23bcdec04e80
#
_entry.id   64a81b3e09eb9a2f3b3c23bcdec04e80
#
_cell.length_a   1.000
_cell.length_b   1.000
_cell.length_c   1.000
_cell.angle_alpha   90.00
_cell.angle_beta   90.00
_cell.angle_gamma   90.00
#
_symmetry.space_group_name_H-M   'P 1'
#
loop_
_entity.id
_entity.type
_entity.pdbx_description
1 polymer ?
#
loop_
_entity_poly.entity_id
_entity_poly.type
_entity_poly.pdbx_seq_one_letter_code
_entity_poly.pdbx_strand_id
1 'polypeptide(L)'
;MNTQASKATSPQNDTEQAILALAASEPTLGQAAIAERLRDTGVQISPSGVRYILQKHGLETALKRLQALVESASRELSNEERELLERGKRGGRLREAQTADEPAGDEDPASGRERIINAAAELFVTQGYERTSMRDIARQVGLLPGSVYHYFPSKEELYQAIHRAGFEAMLGKLNSAAAEGRDPWDKLRLVCRTHVAAMTEGAAIHRITGHSLAMVEDKTLLSKIRDCREAHENVFRALIEALPLAPHVDRTLLRLSLLGAINWVSIWYRPGGARSPEEIADGMLDLLRLQSEAN
;
A
#
# COMPACT_ATOMS: atom_id res chain seq x y z
N MET A 1 41.58 -5.72 -55.65
CA MET A 1 41.82 -5.00 -54.37
C MET A 1 40.47 -4.88 -53.69
N ASN A 2 40.21 -5.79 -52.80
CA ASN A 2 38.92 -5.87 -52.09
C ASN A 2 39.14 -5.39 -50.66
N THR A 3 38.68 -4.18 -50.35
CA THR A 3 38.77 -3.60 -49.03
C THR A 3 37.51 -3.99 -48.27
N GLN A 4 37.62 -4.95 -47.36
CA GLN A 4 36.58 -5.27 -46.38
C GLN A 4 36.53 -4.13 -45.37
N ALA A 5 35.43 -3.41 -45.34
CA ALA A 5 35.12 -2.46 -44.28
C ALA A 5 34.70 -3.24 -43.02
N SER A 6 35.55 -3.20 -41.98
CA SER A 6 35.24 -3.66 -40.64
C SER A 6 34.12 -2.79 -40.09
N LYS A 7 32.94 -3.39 -39.75
CA LYS A 7 31.85 -2.76 -39.02
C LYS A 7 32.32 -2.46 -37.60
N ALA A 8 32.62 -1.22 -37.31
CA ALA A 8 32.84 -0.74 -35.92
C ALA A 8 31.55 -0.93 -35.12
N THR A 9 31.58 -1.85 -34.17
CA THR A 9 30.52 -2.07 -33.20
C THR A 9 30.39 -0.83 -32.30
N SER A 10 29.17 -0.36 -32.06
CA SER A 10 28.92 0.82 -31.21
C SER A 10 29.32 0.51 -29.76
N PRO A 11 29.95 1.45 -29.01
CA PRO A 11 30.36 1.23 -27.59
C PRO A 11 29.24 0.74 -26.67
N GLN A 12 28.00 1.03 -27.00
CA GLN A 12 26.82 0.55 -26.26
C GLN A 12 26.60 -0.96 -26.47
N ASN A 13 26.85 -1.48 -27.66
CA ASN A 13 26.71 -2.89 -27.98
C ASN A 13 27.77 -3.73 -27.26
N ASP A 14 28.97 -3.18 -27.11
CA ASP A 14 30.08 -3.86 -26.41
C ASP A 14 29.80 -3.97 -24.91
N THR A 15 29.23 -2.94 -24.28
CA THR A 15 28.82 -2.96 -22.88
C THR A 15 27.66 -3.95 -22.63
N GLU A 16 26.67 -3.99 -23.53
CA GLU A 16 25.54 -4.92 -23.43
C GLU A 16 26.04 -6.39 -23.56
N GLN A 17 26.93 -6.66 -24.51
CA GLN A 17 27.54 -7.98 -24.68
C GLN A 17 28.40 -8.40 -23.48
N ALA A 18 29.15 -7.49 -22.88
CA ALA A 18 29.95 -7.76 -21.69
C ALA A 18 29.08 -8.15 -20.50
N ILE A 19 27.93 -7.47 -20.30
CA ILE A 19 26.97 -7.80 -19.26
C ILE A 19 26.38 -9.19 -19.47
N LEU A 20 25.94 -9.50 -20.69
CA LEU A 20 25.36 -10.80 -21.03
C LEU A 20 26.37 -11.94 -20.91
N ALA A 21 27.60 -11.72 -21.32
CA ALA A 21 28.68 -12.69 -21.19
C ALA A 21 28.99 -13.00 -19.71
N LEU A 22 29.09 -11.96 -18.87
CA LEU A 22 29.35 -12.15 -17.45
C LEU A 22 28.11 -12.80 -16.74
N ALA A 23 26.90 -12.44 -17.12
CA ALA A 23 25.70 -13.06 -16.61
C ALA A 23 25.54 -14.54 -17.00
N ALA A 24 26.11 -14.95 -18.14
CA ALA A 24 26.13 -16.33 -18.58
C ALA A 24 27.25 -17.14 -17.90
N SER A 25 28.43 -16.53 -17.71
CA SER A 25 29.56 -17.21 -17.04
C SER A 25 29.35 -17.36 -15.54
N GLU A 26 28.77 -16.36 -14.89
CA GLU A 26 28.48 -16.31 -13.44
C GLU A 26 27.02 -15.99 -13.18
N PRO A 27 26.06 -16.91 -13.44
CA PRO A 27 24.63 -16.65 -13.44
C PRO A 27 24.04 -16.34 -12.05
N THR A 28 24.79 -16.61 -11.00
CA THR A 28 24.38 -16.34 -9.61
C THR A 28 24.72 -14.93 -9.14
N LEU A 29 25.56 -14.18 -9.86
CA LEU A 29 25.94 -12.82 -9.48
C LEU A 29 24.75 -11.86 -9.45
N GLY A 30 24.68 -11.03 -8.39
CA GLY A 30 23.75 -9.90 -8.29
C GLY A 30 24.15 -8.74 -9.21
N GLN A 31 23.21 -7.85 -9.52
CA GLN A 31 23.41 -6.70 -10.41
C GLN A 31 24.56 -5.77 -9.95
N ALA A 32 24.71 -5.58 -8.63
CA ALA A 32 25.79 -4.79 -8.05
C ALA A 32 27.16 -5.45 -8.29
N ALA A 33 27.26 -6.77 -8.08
CA ALA A 33 28.48 -7.51 -8.29
C ALA A 33 28.88 -7.56 -9.79
N ILE A 34 27.91 -7.67 -10.69
CA ILE A 34 28.14 -7.57 -12.14
C ILE A 34 28.69 -6.19 -12.50
N ALA A 35 28.10 -5.11 -11.98
CA ALA A 35 28.56 -3.75 -12.24
C ALA A 35 29.99 -3.51 -11.70
N GLU A 36 30.33 -4.07 -10.55
CA GLU A 36 31.66 -4.01 -9.96
C GLU A 36 32.70 -4.76 -10.79
N ARG A 37 32.41 -6.02 -11.15
CA ARG A 37 33.30 -6.82 -12.02
C ARG A 37 33.57 -6.15 -13.36
N LEU A 38 32.54 -5.53 -13.96
CA LEU A 38 32.70 -4.83 -15.24
C LEU A 38 33.50 -3.55 -15.08
N ARG A 39 33.44 -2.88 -13.95
CA ARG A 39 34.27 -1.69 -13.66
C ARG A 39 35.76 -2.07 -13.61
N ASP A 40 36.09 -3.22 -13.05
CA ASP A 40 37.47 -3.72 -13.00
C ASP A 40 38.04 -4.02 -14.41
N THR A 41 37.15 -4.26 -15.38
CA THR A 41 37.54 -4.44 -16.80
C THR A 41 37.44 -3.14 -17.61
N GLY A 42 37.19 -2.00 -16.97
CA GLY A 42 37.11 -0.69 -17.61
C GLY A 42 35.75 -0.28 -18.15
N VAL A 43 34.71 -1.12 -17.95
CA VAL A 43 33.33 -0.81 -18.36
C VAL A 43 32.60 -0.07 -17.24
N GLN A 44 32.26 1.20 -17.46
CA GLN A 44 31.55 2.03 -16.49
C GLN A 44 30.03 1.85 -16.66
N ILE A 45 29.40 1.13 -15.74
CA ILE A 45 27.95 0.97 -15.70
C ILE A 45 27.42 0.93 -14.25
N SER A 46 26.24 1.51 -14.02
CA SER A 46 25.57 1.44 -12.72
C SER A 46 24.83 0.11 -12.54
N PRO A 47 24.56 -0.33 -11.29
CA PRO A 47 23.73 -1.51 -11.03
C PRO A 47 22.34 -1.41 -11.68
N SER A 48 21.76 -0.20 -11.77
CA SER A 48 20.48 0.04 -12.44
C SER A 48 20.60 -0.16 -13.96
N GLY A 49 21.71 0.22 -14.57
CA GLY A 49 21.99 -0.03 -15.98
C GLY A 49 22.13 -1.53 -16.29
N VAL A 50 22.84 -2.27 -15.43
CA VAL A 50 22.93 -3.73 -15.52
C VAL A 50 21.54 -4.36 -15.42
N ARG A 51 20.73 -3.92 -14.45
CA ARG A 51 19.35 -4.40 -14.28
C ARG A 51 18.51 -4.18 -15.55
N TYR A 52 18.58 -2.99 -16.13
CA TYR A 52 17.84 -2.65 -17.34
C TYR A 52 18.18 -3.60 -18.50
N ILE A 53 19.48 -3.85 -18.74
CA ILE A 53 19.93 -4.74 -19.81
C ILE A 53 19.53 -6.19 -19.56
N LEU A 54 19.70 -6.70 -18.33
CA LEU A 54 19.28 -8.05 -17.97
C LEU A 54 17.75 -8.22 -18.12
N GLN A 55 16.97 -7.20 -17.78
CA GLN A 55 15.52 -7.21 -17.90
C GLN A 55 15.07 -7.19 -19.37
N LYS A 56 15.75 -6.41 -20.21
CA LYS A 56 15.52 -6.37 -21.66
C LYS A 56 15.69 -7.76 -22.33
N HIS A 57 16.57 -8.60 -21.76
CA HIS A 57 16.85 -9.95 -22.28
C HIS A 57 16.15 -11.07 -21.47
N GLY A 58 15.28 -10.74 -20.53
CA GLY A 58 14.57 -11.72 -19.68
C GLY A 58 15.48 -12.48 -18.70
N LEU A 59 16.65 -11.92 -18.35
CA LEU A 59 17.71 -12.53 -17.55
C LEU A 59 17.86 -11.88 -16.15
N GLU A 60 16.84 -11.21 -15.66
CA GLU A 60 16.89 -10.40 -14.45
C GLU A 60 17.14 -11.17 -13.15
N THR A 61 16.84 -12.50 -13.14
CA THR A 61 17.07 -13.34 -11.96
C THR A 61 18.10 -14.44 -12.24
N ALA A 62 18.80 -14.91 -11.19
CA ALA A 62 19.73 -16.05 -11.30
C ALA A 62 19.02 -17.29 -11.88
N LEU A 63 17.78 -17.55 -11.47
CA LEU A 63 17.00 -18.68 -11.94
C LEU A 63 16.74 -18.60 -13.46
N LYS A 64 16.33 -17.44 -13.97
CA LYS A 64 16.11 -17.24 -15.41
C LYS A 64 17.40 -17.38 -16.23
N ARG A 65 18.52 -16.91 -15.70
CA ARG A 65 19.83 -17.09 -16.32
C ARG A 65 20.25 -18.56 -16.38
N LEU A 66 20.05 -19.30 -15.29
CA LEU A 66 20.30 -20.75 -15.27
C LEU A 66 19.38 -21.52 -16.22
N GLN A 67 18.10 -21.14 -16.31
CA GLN A 67 17.16 -21.72 -17.27
C GLN A 67 17.60 -21.48 -18.72
N ALA A 68 17.97 -20.24 -19.05
CA ALA A 68 18.45 -19.88 -20.39
C ALA A 68 19.73 -20.64 -20.76
N LEU A 69 20.64 -20.91 -19.81
CA LEU A 69 21.84 -21.71 -20.04
C LEU A 69 21.50 -23.18 -20.35
N VAL A 70 20.52 -23.75 -19.70
CA VAL A 70 20.04 -25.12 -19.98
C VAL A 70 19.35 -25.19 -21.32
N GLU A 71 18.48 -24.23 -21.65
CA GLU A 71 17.77 -24.19 -22.94
C GLU A 71 18.68 -23.98 -24.13
N SER A 72 19.72 -23.14 -23.97
CA SER A 72 20.71 -22.88 -25.04
C SER A 72 21.80 -23.94 -25.16
N ALA A 73 21.87 -24.91 -24.24
CA ALA A 73 22.93 -25.90 -24.12
C ALA A 73 24.36 -25.29 -24.20
N SER A 74 24.50 -24.03 -23.74
CA SER A 74 25.74 -23.25 -23.92
C SER A 74 26.91 -23.79 -23.09
N ARG A 75 26.64 -24.39 -21.94
CA ARG A 75 27.61 -25.10 -21.09
C ARG A 75 26.89 -26.01 -20.06
N GLU A 76 27.65 -26.95 -19.51
CA GLU A 76 27.15 -27.72 -18.35
C GLU A 76 27.10 -26.86 -17.09
N LEU A 77 26.03 -27.04 -16.32
CA LEU A 77 25.89 -26.38 -15.01
C LEU A 77 26.76 -27.09 -13.97
N SER A 78 27.32 -26.31 -13.04
CA SER A 78 27.99 -26.86 -11.86
C SER A 78 26.98 -27.57 -10.95
N ASN A 79 27.46 -28.36 -9.98
CA ASN A 79 26.59 -29.03 -9.02
C ASN A 79 25.78 -28.03 -8.19
N GLU A 80 26.38 -26.91 -7.78
CA GLU A 80 25.72 -25.82 -7.04
C GLU A 80 24.64 -25.12 -7.87
N GLU A 81 24.92 -24.87 -9.16
CA GLU A 81 23.98 -24.27 -10.10
C GLU A 81 22.78 -25.18 -10.39
N ARG A 82 23.02 -26.49 -10.51
CA ARG A 82 21.92 -27.50 -10.65
C ARG A 82 21.05 -27.54 -9.40
N GLU A 83 21.67 -27.53 -8.22
CA GLU A 83 20.93 -27.53 -6.96
C GLU A 83 20.08 -26.27 -6.78
N LEU A 84 20.61 -25.10 -7.16
CA LEU A 84 19.87 -23.83 -7.15
C LEU A 84 18.69 -23.85 -8.13
N LEU A 85 18.90 -24.41 -9.33
CA LEU A 85 17.83 -24.56 -10.32
C LEU A 85 16.74 -25.51 -9.84
N GLU A 86 17.09 -26.64 -9.23
CA GLU A 86 16.13 -27.61 -8.68
C GLU A 86 15.38 -27.05 -7.46
N ARG A 87 16.03 -26.31 -6.57
CA ARG A 87 15.36 -25.58 -5.48
C ARG A 87 14.37 -24.55 -6.03
N GLY A 88 14.75 -23.80 -7.07
CA GLY A 88 13.87 -22.86 -7.75
C GLY A 88 12.66 -23.51 -8.38
N LYS A 89 12.84 -24.67 -9.06
CA LYS A 89 11.76 -25.47 -9.64
C LYS A 89 10.85 -26.09 -8.57
N ARG A 90 11.41 -26.58 -7.45
CA ARG A 90 10.61 -27.08 -6.30
C ARG A 90 9.80 -25.97 -5.65
N GLY A 91 10.39 -24.79 -5.47
CA GLY A 91 9.67 -23.59 -4.99
C GLY A 91 8.55 -23.17 -5.94
N GLY A 92 8.78 -23.25 -7.26
CA GLY A 92 7.75 -23.04 -8.28
C GLY A 92 6.64 -24.09 -8.22
N ARG A 93 6.99 -25.39 -8.15
CA ARG A 93 5.99 -26.48 -8.06
C ARG A 93 5.21 -26.51 -6.75
N LEU A 94 5.83 -26.17 -5.61
CA LEU A 94 5.12 -26.00 -4.34
C LEU A 94 4.12 -24.83 -4.42
N ARG A 95 4.44 -23.82 -5.20
CA ARG A 95 3.58 -22.70 -5.48
C ARG A 95 2.45 -23.04 -6.44
N GLU A 96 2.73 -23.82 -7.50
CA GLU A 96 1.71 -24.38 -8.41
C GLU A 96 0.77 -25.35 -7.69
N ALA A 97 1.28 -26.17 -6.75
CA ALA A 97 0.47 -27.08 -5.96
C ALA A 97 -0.37 -26.38 -4.90
N GLN A 98 0.09 -25.23 -4.35
CA GLN A 98 -0.69 -24.39 -3.42
C GLN A 98 -1.69 -23.47 -4.13
N THR A 99 -1.47 -23.20 -5.43
CA THR A 99 -2.41 -22.43 -6.28
C THR A 99 -3.36 -23.32 -7.08
N ALA A 100 -3.16 -24.67 -7.06
CA ALA A 100 -4.02 -25.61 -7.78
C ALA A 100 -5.40 -25.82 -7.13
N ASP A 101 -5.64 -25.29 -5.94
CA ASP A 101 -6.93 -25.35 -5.24
C ASP A 101 -7.73 -24.03 -5.29
N GLU A 102 -7.19 -23.00 -5.96
CA GLU A 102 -7.97 -21.83 -6.36
C GLU A 102 -7.82 -21.60 -7.87
N PRO A 103 -8.92 -21.41 -8.62
CA PRO A 103 -8.83 -21.14 -10.05
C PRO A 103 -8.04 -19.85 -10.24
N ALA A 104 -6.98 -19.91 -11.05
CA ALA A 104 -6.37 -18.73 -11.67
C ALA A 104 -7.39 -18.13 -12.65
N GLY A 105 -8.43 -17.49 -12.09
CA GLY A 105 -9.26 -16.56 -12.80
C GLY A 105 -8.40 -15.32 -13.07
N ASP A 106 -8.67 -14.65 -14.18
CA ASP A 106 -8.26 -13.27 -14.46
C ASP A 106 -8.66 -12.40 -13.24
N GLU A 107 -7.77 -12.37 -12.21
CA GLU A 107 -7.98 -11.47 -11.09
C GLU A 107 -7.88 -10.07 -11.66
N ASP A 108 -9.01 -9.38 -11.66
CA ASP A 108 -9.10 -7.96 -11.97
C ASP A 108 -7.94 -7.25 -11.25
N PRO A 109 -7.07 -6.51 -11.95
CA PRO A 109 -5.99 -5.73 -11.34
C PRO A 109 -6.46 -4.87 -10.16
N ALA A 110 -7.73 -4.46 -10.15
CA ALA A 110 -8.38 -3.76 -9.04
C ALA A 110 -8.45 -4.65 -7.78
N SER A 111 -8.80 -5.93 -7.91
CA SER A 111 -8.86 -6.89 -6.80
C SER A 111 -7.48 -7.14 -6.18
N GLY A 112 -6.42 -7.30 -6.99
CA GLY A 112 -5.04 -7.46 -6.51
C GLY A 112 -4.54 -6.24 -5.74
N ARG A 113 -4.86 -5.04 -6.22
CA ARG A 113 -4.53 -3.77 -5.58
C ARG A 113 -5.22 -3.62 -4.21
N GLU A 114 -6.50 -3.96 -4.14
CA GLU A 114 -7.30 -3.90 -2.91
C GLU A 114 -6.81 -4.90 -1.85
N ARG A 115 -6.46 -6.12 -2.24
CA ARG A 115 -5.84 -7.13 -1.35
C ARG A 115 -4.55 -6.61 -0.73
N ILE A 116 -3.69 -5.95 -1.49
CA ILE A 116 -2.43 -5.36 -0.99
C ILE A 116 -2.74 -4.23 0.01
N ILE A 117 -3.70 -3.35 -0.29
CA ILE A 117 -4.13 -2.25 0.59
C ILE A 117 -4.61 -2.81 1.93
N ASN A 118 -5.51 -3.80 1.93
CA ASN A 118 -6.07 -4.38 3.15
C ASN A 118 -5.01 -5.10 3.98
N ALA A 119 -4.16 -5.92 3.36
CA ALA A 119 -3.08 -6.62 4.06
C ALA A 119 -2.05 -5.65 4.66
N ALA A 120 -1.70 -4.59 3.93
CA ALA A 120 -0.80 -3.56 4.44
C ALA A 120 -1.42 -2.79 5.61
N ALA A 121 -2.72 -2.47 5.54
CA ALA A 121 -3.44 -1.83 6.62
C ALA A 121 -3.40 -2.69 7.91
N GLU A 122 -3.66 -3.99 7.80
CA GLU A 122 -3.57 -4.91 8.95
C GLU A 122 -2.15 -4.94 9.55
N LEU A 123 -1.12 -5.03 8.73
CA LEU A 123 0.28 -5.02 9.20
C LEU A 123 0.66 -3.69 9.85
N PHE A 124 0.22 -2.56 9.28
CA PHE A 124 0.50 -1.25 9.86
C PHE A 124 -0.20 -1.03 11.21
N VAL A 125 -1.42 -1.57 11.38
CA VAL A 125 -2.12 -1.52 12.67
C VAL A 125 -1.43 -2.40 13.72
N THR A 126 -1.02 -3.62 13.34
CA THR A 126 -0.51 -4.62 14.29
C THR A 126 0.97 -4.45 14.63
N GLN A 127 1.79 -4.08 13.65
CA GLN A 127 3.24 -3.99 13.77
C GLN A 127 3.76 -2.54 13.76
N GLY A 128 2.96 -1.60 13.27
CA GLY A 128 3.34 -0.21 13.04
C GLY A 128 3.95 0.01 11.65
N TYR A 129 3.81 1.24 11.13
CA TYR A 129 4.31 1.63 9.81
C TYR A 129 5.82 1.38 9.66
N GLU A 130 6.65 1.87 10.60
CA GLU A 130 8.11 1.78 10.50
C GLU A 130 8.63 0.35 10.45
N ARG A 131 8.03 -0.56 11.23
CA ARG A 131 8.47 -1.95 11.34
C ARG A 131 7.96 -2.87 10.23
N THR A 132 7.03 -2.40 9.40
CA THR A 132 6.49 -3.16 8.27
C THR A 132 7.25 -2.86 6.99
N SER A 133 7.72 -3.89 6.31
CA SER A 133 8.39 -3.77 5.00
C SER A 133 7.47 -4.18 3.85
N MET A 134 7.77 -3.72 2.62
CA MET A 134 7.07 -4.17 1.41
C MET A 134 7.19 -5.69 1.19
N ARG A 135 8.26 -6.32 1.72
CA ARG A 135 8.43 -7.79 1.67
C ARG A 135 7.48 -8.50 2.63
N ASP A 136 7.18 -7.94 3.78
CA ASP A 136 6.23 -8.50 4.73
C ASP A 136 4.81 -8.45 4.16
N ILE A 137 4.46 -7.34 3.52
CA ILE A 137 3.19 -7.17 2.82
C ILE A 137 3.06 -8.18 1.67
N ALA A 138 4.11 -8.34 0.85
CA ALA A 138 4.13 -9.31 -0.22
C ALA A 138 3.91 -10.74 0.29
N ARG A 139 4.57 -11.10 1.40
CA ARG A 139 4.38 -12.41 2.07
C ARG A 139 2.95 -12.61 2.54
N GLN A 140 2.33 -11.58 3.13
CA GLN A 140 0.96 -11.61 3.64
C GLN A 140 -0.06 -11.88 2.54
N VAL A 141 0.12 -11.32 1.34
CA VAL A 141 -0.79 -11.52 0.21
C VAL A 141 -0.40 -12.67 -0.71
N GLY A 142 0.67 -13.42 -0.39
CA GLY A 142 1.15 -14.53 -1.22
C GLY A 142 1.79 -14.09 -2.54
N LEU A 143 2.25 -12.84 -2.66
CA LEU A 143 2.89 -12.28 -3.85
C LEU A 143 4.41 -12.22 -3.71
N LEU A 144 5.11 -12.16 -4.86
CA LEU A 144 6.52 -11.77 -4.87
C LEU A 144 6.67 -10.28 -4.53
N PRO A 145 7.75 -9.86 -3.83
CA PRO A 145 7.99 -8.44 -3.56
C PRO A 145 7.96 -7.57 -4.83
N GLY A 146 8.50 -8.06 -5.96
CA GLY A 146 8.46 -7.36 -7.23
C GLY A 146 7.04 -7.10 -7.74
N SER A 147 6.09 -8.00 -7.48
CA SER A 147 4.70 -7.82 -7.87
C SER A 147 4.04 -6.71 -7.06
N VAL A 148 4.33 -6.60 -5.74
CA VAL A 148 3.80 -5.52 -4.91
C VAL A 148 4.34 -4.16 -5.37
N TYR A 149 5.64 -4.09 -5.73
CA TYR A 149 6.24 -2.86 -6.29
C TYR A 149 5.67 -2.46 -7.65
N HIS A 150 5.06 -3.41 -8.38
CA HIS A 150 4.34 -3.08 -9.62
C HIS A 150 3.05 -2.28 -9.33
N TYR A 151 2.32 -2.62 -8.25
CA TYR A 151 1.12 -1.90 -7.83
C TYR A 151 1.43 -0.60 -7.07
N PHE A 152 2.45 -0.61 -6.24
CA PHE A 152 2.84 0.50 -5.37
C PHE A 152 4.37 0.66 -5.39
N PRO A 153 4.88 1.68 -6.08
CA PRO A 153 6.32 1.94 -6.21
C PRO A 153 7.06 2.12 -4.88
N SER A 154 6.36 2.58 -3.83
CA SER A 154 6.94 2.77 -2.50
C SER A 154 5.94 2.45 -1.38
N LYS A 155 6.48 2.30 -0.14
CA LYS A 155 5.66 2.11 1.06
C LYS A 155 4.82 3.36 1.35
N GLU A 156 5.36 4.53 1.06
CA GLU A 156 4.69 5.82 1.21
C GLU A 156 3.48 5.94 0.27
N GLU A 157 3.60 5.52 -0.99
CA GLU A 157 2.48 5.53 -1.93
C GLU A 157 1.39 4.53 -1.54
N LEU A 158 1.78 3.36 -1.05
CA LEU A 158 0.84 2.39 -0.49
C LEU A 158 0.13 2.96 0.74
N TYR A 159 0.85 3.62 1.64
CA TYR A 159 0.26 4.25 2.83
C TYR A 159 -0.75 5.35 2.46
N GLN A 160 -0.42 6.19 1.47
CA GLN A 160 -1.36 7.18 0.93
C GLN A 160 -2.60 6.54 0.31
N ALA A 161 -2.42 5.44 -0.43
CA ALA A 161 -3.54 4.71 -1.02
C ALA A 161 -4.47 4.10 0.04
N ILE A 162 -3.91 3.59 1.16
CA ILE A 162 -4.68 3.12 2.32
C ILE A 162 -5.53 4.26 2.89
N HIS A 163 -4.95 5.45 3.11
CA HIS A 163 -5.70 6.59 3.61
C HIS A 163 -6.82 7.04 2.67
N ARG A 164 -6.52 7.11 1.36
CA ARG A 164 -7.54 7.47 0.37
C ARG A 164 -8.70 6.49 0.38
N ALA A 165 -8.42 5.19 0.29
CA ALA A 165 -9.44 4.15 0.32
C ALA A 165 -10.23 4.15 1.64
N GLY A 166 -9.55 4.39 2.77
CA GLY A 166 -10.21 4.50 4.08
C GLY A 166 -11.15 5.69 4.19
N PHE A 167 -10.76 6.86 3.67
CA PHE A 167 -11.63 8.04 3.62
C PHE A 167 -12.81 7.84 2.67
N GLU A 168 -12.60 7.27 1.48
CA GLU A 168 -13.66 6.97 0.51
C GLU A 168 -14.70 6.02 1.10
N ALA A 169 -14.25 4.93 1.72
CA ALA A 169 -15.13 3.97 2.39
C ALA A 169 -15.86 4.58 3.60
N MET A 170 -15.17 5.42 4.39
CA MET A 170 -15.78 6.16 5.51
C MET A 170 -16.86 7.10 4.99
N LEU A 171 -16.56 7.90 3.95
CA LEU A 171 -17.52 8.84 3.37
C LEU A 171 -18.79 8.13 2.87
N GLY A 172 -18.67 6.98 2.23
CA GLY A 172 -19.80 6.14 1.84
C GLY A 172 -20.68 5.75 3.04
N LYS A 173 -20.07 5.27 4.12
CA LYS A 173 -20.78 4.88 5.35
C LYS A 173 -21.49 6.08 6.02
N LEU A 174 -20.81 7.23 6.11
CA LEU A 174 -21.38 8.43 6.70
C LEU A 174 -22.58 8.95 5.93
N ASN A 175 -22.48 8.98 4.59
CA ASN A 175 -23.58 9.38 3.72
C ASN A 175 -24.79 8.44 3.83
N SER A 176 -24.56 7.12 3.89
CA SER A 176 -25.63 6.14 4.12
C SER A 176 -26.30 6.35 5.48
N ALA A 177 -25.53 6.52 6.54
CA ALA A 177 -26.06 6.79 7.88
C ALA A 177 -26.88 8.10 7.93
N ALA A 178 -26.40 9.15 7.25
CA ALA A 178 -27.12 10.43 7.17
C ALA A 178 -28.46 10.29 6.41
N ALA A 179 -28.54 9.40 5.42
CA ALA A 179 -29.78 9.17 4.67
C ALA A 179 -30.86 8.45 5.48
N GLU A 180 -30.49 7.66 6.51
CA GLU A 180 -31.43 6.93 7.37
C GLU A 180 -32.07 7.80 8.46
N GLY A 181 -31.45 8.93 8.79
CA GLY A 181 -31.92 9.80 9.87
C GLY A 181 -33.20 10.55 9.50
N ARG A 182 -34.11 10.68 10.46
CA ARG A 182 -35.45 11.26 10.33
C ARG A 182 -35.50 12.79 10.45
N ASP A 183 -34.62 13.33 11.26
CA ASP A 183 -34.48 14.76 11.50
C ASP A 183 -32.99 15.17 11.60
N PRO A 184 -32.65 16.46 11.60
CA PRO A 184 -31.23 16.89 11.62
C PRO A 184 -30.40 16.34 12.79
N TRP A 185 -30.97 16.23 13.99
CA TRP A 185 -30.28 15.68 15.15
C TRP A 185 -30.09 14.16 15.04
N ASP A 186 -31.10 13.43 14.54
CA ASP A 186 -31.05 12.00 14.31
C ASP A 186 -29.98 11.66 13.24
N LYS A 187 -29.93 12.44 12.15
CA LYS A 187 -28.88 12.32 11.12
C LYS A 187 -27.48 12.49 11.70
N LEU A 188 -27.26 13.54 12.47
CA LEU A 188 -25.96 13.79 13.09
C LEU A 188 -25.60 12.67 14.08
N ARG A 189 -26.56 12.17 14.86
CA ARG A 189 -26.39 11.04 15.80
C ARG A 189 -25.93 9.77 15.06
N LEU A 190 -26.63 9.38 14.01
CA LEU A 190 -26.28 8.20 13.21
C LEU A 190 -24.90 8.32 12.58
N VAL A 191 -24.55 9.49 12.05
CA VAL A 191 -23.24 9.77 11.49
C VAL A 191 -22.14 9.69 12.56
N CYS A 192 -22.34 10.25 13.74
CA CYS A 192 -21.39 10.18 14.86
C CYS A 192 -21.17 8.72 15.31
N ARG A 193 -22.24 7.94 15.48
CA ARG A 193 -22.16 6.50 15.83
C ARG A 193 -21.35 5.73 14.78
N THR A 194 -21.72 5.88 13.50
CA THR A 194 -21.04 5.23 12.39
C THR A 194 -19.55 5.59 12.32
N HIS A 195 -19.24 6.86 12.54
CA HIS A 195 -17.88 7.37 12.55
C HIS A 195 -17.05 6.72 13.66
N VAL A 196 -17.52 6.81 14.90
CA VAL A 196 -16.79 6.28 16.07
C VAL A 196 -16.64 4.77 15.97
N ALA A 197 -17.71 4.02 15.63
CA ALA A 197 -17.63 2.57 15.45
C ALA A 197 -16.63 2.16 14.37
N ALA A 198 -16.64 2.83 13.21
CA ALA A 198 -15.70 2.53 12.14
C ALA A 198 -14.24 2.76 12.55
N MET A 199 -13.95 3.82 13.31
CA MET A 199 -12.59 4.16 13.74
C MET A 199 -12.06 3.28 14.88
N THR A 200 -12.92 2.69 15.69
CA THR A 200 -12.55 1.92 16.88
C THR A 200 -12.60 0.41 16.64
N GLU A 201 -13.67 -0.08 16.04
CA GLU A 201 -13.96 -1.50 15.84
C GLU A 201 -14.04 -1.91 14.37
N GLY A 202 -13.90 -0.95 13.46
CA GLY A 202 -13.92 -1.20 12.02
C GLY A 202 -12.68 -1.94 11.51
N ALA A 203 -12.68 -2.23 10.21
CA ALA A 203 -11.53 -2.81 9.51
C ALA A 203 -10.26 -1.96 9.70
N ALA A 204 -9.08 -2.57 9.59
CA ALA A 204 -7.80 -1.92 9.82
C ALA A 204 -7.62 -0.62 9.02
N ILE A 205 -8.14 -0.59 7.80
CA ILE A 205 -8.12 0.61 6.95
C ILE A 205 -8.82 1.82 7.60
N HIS A 206 -9.95 1.60 8.27
CA HIS A 206 -10.67 2.66 8.99
C HIS A 206 -9.96 3.08 10.27
N ARG A 207 -9.36 2.12 10.99
CA ARG A 207 -8.60 2.39 12.21
C ARG A 207 -7.34 3.22 11.92
N ILE A 208 -6.61 2.93 10.84
CA ILE A 208 -5.47 3.75 10.38
C ILE A 208 -5.95 5.17 10.04
N THR A 209 -7.02 5.30 9.27
CA THR A 209 -7.58 6.59 8.86
C THR A 209 -8.01 7.40 10.07
N GLY A 210 -8.68 6.75 11.05
CA GLY A 210 -9.09 7.38 12.30
C GLY A 210 -7.92 7.87 13.14
N HIS A 211 -6.90 7.05 13.33
CA HIS A 211 -5.68 7.45 14.05
C HIS A 211 -5.02 8.67 13.38
N SER A 212 -4.95 8.69 12.06
CA SER A 212 -4.39 9.82 11.30
C SER A 212 -5.23 11.10 11.42
N LEU A 213 -6.56 11.00 11.58
CA LEU A 213 -7.39 12.16 11.86
C LEU A 213 -7.05 12.84 13.19
N ALA A 214 -6.67 12.03 14.19
CA ALA A 214 -6.34 12.50 15.53
C ALA A 214 -4.86 12.98 15.67
N MET A 215 -3.91 12.31 15.02
CA MET A 215 -2.48 12.40 15.36
C MET A 215 -1.53 12.57 14.17
N VAL A 216 -1.98 13.00 12.99
CA VAL A 216 -1.05 13.16 11.85
C VAL A 216 -0.16 14.38 12.00
N GLU A 217 1.14 14.14 12.12
CA GLU A 217 2.18 15.18 12.12
C GLU A 217 2.84 15.36 10.73
N ASP A 218 2.76 14.36 9.84
CA ASP A 218 3.38 14.41 8.51
C ASP A 218 2.64 15.37 7.58
N LYS A 219 3.25 16.53 7.36
CA LYS A 219 2.71 17.59 6.48
C LYS A 219 2.59 17.14 5.02
N THR A 220 3.46 16.22 4.57
CA THR A 220 3.45 15.69 3.20
C THR A 220 2.24 14.79 3.02
N LEU A 221 2.00 13.88 3.95
CA LEU A 221 0.81 13.03 3.96
C LEU A 221 -0.46 13.89 4.05
N LEU A 222 -0.50 14.85 4.99
CA LEU A 222 -1.64 15.78 5.13
C LEU A 222 -1.98 16.51 3.83
N SER A 223 -0.96 16.96 3.07
CA SER A 223 -1.22 17.63 1.79
C SER A 223 -1.83 16.71 0.75
N LYS A 224 -1.45 15.42 0.75
CA LYS A 224 -1.90 14.42 -0.22
C LYS A 224 -3.28 13.82 0.08
N ILE A 225 -3.72 13.87 1.34
CA ILE A 225 -5.05 13.40 1.76
C ILE A 225 -6.02 14.57 2.03
N ARG A 226 -5.62 15.80 1.75
CA ARG A 226 -6.39 17.03 2.07
C ARG A 226 -7.81 16.95 1.52
N ASP A 227 -7.97 16.65 0.22
CA ASP A 227 -9.27 16.65 -0.44
C ASP A 227 -10.21 15.60 0.15
N CYS A 228 -9.68 14.41 0.47
CA CYS A 228 -10.44 13.34 1.12
C CYS A 228 -10.87 13.74 2.53
N ARG A 229 -9.98 14.40 3.27
CA ARG A 229 -10.24 14.90 4.62
C ARG A 229 -11.27 16.02 4.62
N GLU A 230 -11.17 16.94 3.66
CA GLU A 230 -12.14 18.02 3.45
C GLU A 230 -13.53 17.46 3.10
N ALA A 231 -13.63 16.48 2.22
CA ALA A 231 -14.87 15.81 1.89
C ALA A 231 -15.53 15.17 3.13
N HIS A 232 -14.73 14.51 3.98
CA HIS A 232 -15.22 13.97 5.25
C HIS A 232 -15.72 15.06 6.20
N GLU A 233 -14.98 16.15 6.38
CA GLU A 233 -15.39 17.28 7.24
C GLU A 233 -16.66 17.99 6.72
N ASN A 234 -16.85 18.03 5.40
CA ASN A 234 -18.04 18.64 4.76
C ASN A 234 -19.34 17.92 5.11
N VAL A 235 -19.31 16.59 5.35
CA VAL A 235 -20.51 15.86 5.84
C VAL A 235 -20.93 16.43 7.17
N PHE A 236 -20.05 16.57 8.13
CA PHE A 236 -20.36 17.14 9.46
C PHE A 236 -20.77 18.60 9.35
N ARG A 237 -20.12 19.38 8.51
CA ARG A 237 -20.49 20.79 8.27
C ARG A 237 -21.93 20.91 7.81
N ALA A 238 -22.31 20.15 6.78
CA ALA A 238 -23.68 20.19 6.25
C ALA A 238 -24.72 19.78 7.28
N LEU A 239 -24.43 18.73 8.08
CA LEU A 239 -25.34 18.27 9.12
C LEU A 239 -25.52 19.32 10.24
N ILE A 240 -24.43 19.97 10.69
CA ILE A 240 -24.47 20.99 11.72
C ILE A 240 -25.16 22.28 11.23
N GLU A 241 -24.96 22.65 9.96
CA GLU A 241 -25.68 23.77 9.35
C GLU A 241 -27.21 23.54 9.32
N ALA A 242 -27.66 22.32 9.20
CA ALA A 242 -29.07 21.94 9.17
C ALA A 242 -29.71 21.86 10.58
N LEU A 243 -28.92 21.93 11.68
CA LEU A 243 -29.47 21.86 13.04
C LEU A 243 -30.29 23.12 13.40
N PRO A 244 -31.40 22.98 14.14
CA PRO A 244 -32.21 24.09 14.65
C PRO A 244 -31.53 24.70 15.89
N LEU A 245 -30.38 25.33 15.73
CA LEU A 245 -29.59 25.94 16.80
C LEU A 245 -29.96 27.43 16.97
N ALA A 246 -29.82 27.92 18.20
CA ALA A 246 -29.99 29.33 18.49
C ALA A 246 -28.95 30.20 17.73
N PRO A 247 -29.30 31.46 17.37
CA PRO A 247 -28.41 32.31 16.54
C PRO A 247 -27.05 32.62 17.17
N HIS A 248 -26.92 32.54 18.49
CA HIS A 248 -25.66 32.79 19.18
C HIS A 248 -24.69 31.61 19.19
N VAL A 249 -25.13 30.41 18.76
CA VAL A 249 -24.27 29.21 18.74
C VAL A 249 -23.33 29.29 17.55
N ASP A 250 -22.03 29.33 17.83
CA ASP A 250 -20.99 29.25 16.79
C ASP A 250 -20.92 27.82 16.23
N ARG A 251 -21.46 27.63 15.02
CA ARG A 251 -21.52 26.33 14.33
C ARG A 251 -20.13 25.81 13.98
N THR A 252 -19.15 26.69 13.76
CA THR A 252 -17.77 26.31 13.48
C THR A 252 -17.10 25.74 14.71
N LEU A 253 -17.24 26.40 15.87
CA LEU A 253 -16.71 25.87 17.13
C LEU A 253 -17.43 24.58 17.56
N LEU A 254 -18.73 24.50 17.37
CA LEU A 254 -19.51 23.28 17.63
C LEU A 254 -18.96 22.10 16.79
N ARG A 255 -18.78 22.31 15.49
CA ARG A 255 -18.22 21.30 14.57
C ARG A 255 -16.81 20.87 14.99
N LEU A 256 -15.94 21.82 15.27
CA LEU A 256 -14.55 21.53 15.66
C LEU A 256 -14.49 20.78 16.99
N SER A 257 -15.34 21.17 17.96
CA SER A 257 -15.45 20.49 19.27
C SER A 257 -15.94 19.05 19.10
N LEU A 258 -17.00 18.85 18.30
CA LEU A 258 -17.54 17.52 18.02
C LEU A 258 -16.52 16.63 17.33
N LEU A 259 -15.90 17.10 16.22
CA LEU A 259 -14.90 16.35 15.48
C LEU A 259 -13.66 16.05 16.34
N GLY A 260 -13.22 17.02 17.15
CA GLY A 260 -12.12 16.81 18.10
C GLY A 260 -12.45 15.70 19.10
N ALA A 261 -13.64 15.72 19.68
CA ALA A 261 -14.09 14.73 20.67
C ALA A 261 -14.20 13.33 20.04
N ILE A 262 -14.94 13.17 18.92
CA ILE A 262 -15.18 11.86 18.33
C ILE A 262 -13.91 11.27 17.66
N ASN A 263 -13.02 12.10 17.07
CA ASN A 263 -11.75 11.64 16.51
C ASN A 263 -10.81 11.14 17.61
N TRP A 264 -10.80 11.81 18.77
CA TRP A 264 -9.94 11.44 19.89
C TRP A 264 -10.30 10.08 20.50
N VAL A 265 -11.53 9.57 20.27
CA VAL A 265 -11.97 8.25 20.75
C VAL A 265 -11.03 7.15 20.28
N SER A 266 -10.53 7.21 19.05
CA SER A 266 -9.61 6.22 18.49
C SER A 266 -8.29 6.06 19.28
N ILE A 267 -7.94 7.04 20.11
CA ILE A 267 -6.71 7.03 20.91
C ILE A 267 -6.88 6.31 22.25
N TRP A 268 -8.02 6.48 22.90
CA TRP A 268 -8.25 5.97 24.24
C TRP A 268 -9.24 4.82 24.33
N TYR A 269 -10.03 4.57 23.30
CA TYR A 269 -11.02 3.48 23.30
C TYR A 269 -10.33 2.12 23.48
N ARG A 270 -10.98 1.27 24.26
CA ARG A 270 -10.56 -0.12 24.49
C ARG A 270 -11.74 -1.05 24.23
N PRO A 271 -11.62 -2.01 23.29
CA PRO A 271 -12.65 -3.02 23.06
C PRO A 271 -13.00 -3.78 24.35
N GLY A 272 -14.30 -4.01 24.58
CA GLY A 272 -14.78 -4.67 25.79
C GLY A 272 -14.82 -3.75 27.04
N GLY A 273 -14.64 -2.45 26.89
CA GLY A 273 -14.84 -1.45 27.94
C GLY A 273 -16.29 -1.32 28.38
N ALA A 274 -16.55 -0.40 29.34
CA ALA A 274 -17.88 -0.21 29.94
C ALA A 274 -18.93 0.41 28.98
N ARG A 275 -18.49 0.99 27.87
CA ARG A 275 -19.37 1.66 26.89
C ARG A 275 -19.02 1.21 25.46
N SER A 276 -20.05 1.02 24.65
CA SER A 276 -19.87 0.79 23.21
C SER A 276 -19.47 2.07 22.47
N PRO A 277 -18.92 1.96 21.25
CA PRO A 277 -18.65 3.11 20.41
C PRO A 277 -19.85 4.02 20.18
N GLU A 278 -21.03 3.43 20.01
CA GLU A 278 -22.29 4.14 19.81
C GLU A 278 -22.70 4.91 21.07
N GLU A 279 -22.61 4.29 22.26
CA GLU A 279 -22.90 4.95 23.53
C GLU A 279 -21.95 6.12 23.81
N ILE A 280 -20.68 5.99 23.39
CA ILE A 280 -19.70 7.08 23.50
C ILE A 280 -20.08 8.23 22.56
N ALA A 281 -20.42 7.92 21.31
CA ALA A 281 -20.83 8.92 20.33
C ALA A 281 -22.09 9.67 20.79
N ASP A 282 -23.08 8.94 21.30
CA ASP A 282 -24.32 9.53 21.87
C ASP A 282 -24.01 10.45 23.02
N GLY A 283 -23.22 9.97 23.99
CA GLY A 283 -22.90 10.79 25.17
C GLY A 283 -22.17 12.09 24.81
N MET A 284 -21.25 12.05 23.82
CA MET A 284 -20.57 13.25 23.33
C MET A 284 -21.52 14.21 22.64
N LEU A 285 -22.44 13.70 21.82
CA LEU A 285 -23.43 14.52 21.14
C LEU A 285 -24.43 15.14 22.13
N ASP A 286 -24.90 14.38 23.12
CA ASP A 286 -25.83 14.87 24.13
C ASP A 286 -25.23 15.99 25.00
N LEU A 287 -23.94 15.88 25.36
CA LEU A 287 -23.22 16.95 26.05
C LEU A 287 -23.19 18.26 25.24
N LEU A 288 -22.93 18.16 23.92
CA LEU A 288 -22.91 19.33 23.05
C LEU A 288 -24.32 19.91 22.83
N ARG A 289 -25.34 19.06 22.75
CA ARG A 289 -26.75 19.47 22.63
C ARG A 289 -27.22 20.22 23.84
N LEU A 290 -26.97 19.72 25.04
CA LEU A 290 -27.32 20.40 26.30
C LEU A 290 -26.73 21.81 26.40
N GLN A 291 -25.48 21.98 25.96
CA GLN A 291 -24.84 23.30 25.94
C GLN A 291 -25.43 24.25 24.90
N SER A 292 -25.93 23.71 23.77
CA SER A 292 -26.53 24.52 22.71
C SER A 292 -27.99 24.93 22.98
N GLU A 293 -28.66 24.22 23.89
CA GLU A 293 -30.08 24.49 24.31
C GLU A 293 -30.16 25.28 25.62
N ALA A 294 -29.07 25.39 26.39
CA ALA A 294 -29.01 25.98 27.73
C ALA A 294 -28.88 27.51 27.70
N ASN A 295 -29.79 28.22 26.98
CA ASN A 295 -30.00 29.66 27.16
C ASN A 295 -31.37 30.08 26.64
#